data_2c605d0a6c245119fc40b452106283fa
#
_entry.id   2c605d0a6c245119fc40b452106283fa
#
_cell.length_a   1.000
_cell.length_b   1.000
_cell.length_c   1.000
_cell.angle_alpha   90.00
_cell.angle_beta   90.00
_cell.angle_gamma   90.00
#
_symmetry.space_group_name_H-M   'P 1'
#
loop_
_entity.id
_entity.type
_entity.pdbx_description
1 polymer ?
#
loop_
_entity_poly.entity_id
_entity_poly.type
_entity_poly.pdbx_seq_one_letter_code
_entity_poly.pdbx_strand_id
1 'polypeptide(L)'
;MPATAAPAKKTAAKKAPAKRPGAAVTDYHVKDISLAEWGRKEIAIAEHEMPGLMAVRKKFGPTKPLAGVRVTGSLHMTIQTAVLIETLKELGADVRWASCNIFSTQDHAAAAIAQAGTPVFAWKGETLEEYWDLTLRAISFPGGKGPELVVDDGGDVTLLIHKGCELEEGSDWVHTPSGSHEEQVIKDLLKRVHKEEPKKWTTLAKDWRGVSEETTTGVHRLYQMLEKGKLRVPAINVNDSVTKSKFDNLYGCRESLADGLKRATDVMIAGKVACVCGYGDVGKGSAHSLKGFGARVIVTEIDPINALQAAMEGYQVTTLDEVVETADIFITTTGNKDVITLADMQKMKDKAIVANIGHFDNEIDMHNLYKGVEKGAVKRINIKPQYDEFVFETGKKSEKSILVLAEGRLMNLGCATGHPSFVMSSSFTNQTIAQLDMWFYFNGKPTLSGMKYDQKKVYILPKKLDEEVARLHLEKLGVKLTTLRDDQAAYIGVPVEGPFKPDHYRY
;
A
#
# COMPACT_ATOMS: atom_id res chain seq x y z
N MET A 1 -22.68 -41.64 -52.68
CA MET A 1 -23.66 -40.55 -52.54
C MET A 1 -23.28 -39.75 -51.31
N PRO A 2 -22.93 -38.47 -51.44
CA PRO A 2 -22.53 -37.65 -50.27
C PRO A 2 -23.74 -37.05 -49.61
N ALA A 3 -23.75 -37.07 -48.25
CA ALA A 3 -24.76 -36.47 -47.40
C ALA A 3 -24.56 -34.94 -47.34
N THR A 4 -25.62 -34.21 -47.61
CA THR A 4 -25.70 -32.75 -47.58
C THR A 4 -25.68 -32.23 -46.16
N ALA A 5 -24.73 -31.36 -45.82
CA ALA A 5 -24.64 -30.63 -44.56
C ALA A 5 -25.65 -29.43 -44.55
N ALA A 6 -26.41 -29.28 -43.48
CA ALA A 6 -27.29 -28.17 -43.26
C ALA A 6 -26.53 -26.92 -42.80
N PRO A 7 -26.94 -25.68 -43.13
CA PRO A 7 -26.22 -24.47 -42.80
C PRO A 7 -26.40 -24.08 -41.31
N ALA A 8 -25.23 -23.73 -40.65
CA ALA A 8 -25.19 -23.23 -39.31
C ALA A 8 -25.86 -21.85 -39.19
N LYS A 9 -26.77 -21.70 -38.25
CA LYS A 9 -27.39 -20.41 -37.86
C LYS A 9 -26.33 -19.51 -37.21
N LYS A 10 -26.05 -18.37 -37.83
CA LYS A 10 -25.29 -17.28 -37.23
C LYS A 10 -26.06 -16.69 -36.06
N THR A 11 -25.63 -16.91 -34.85
CA THR A 11 -26.08 -16.18 -33.67
C THR A 11 -25.55 -14.75 -33.72
N ALA A 12 -26.44 -13.79 -33.77
CA ALA A 12 -26.14 -12.37 -33.73
C ALA A 12 -25.53 -12.01 -32.36
N ALA A 13 -24.28 -11.51 -32.34
CA ALA A 13 -23.67 -10.97 -31.18
C ALA A 13 -24.47 -9.75 -30.68
N LYS A 14 -24.96 -9.79 -29.45
CA LYS A 14 -25.58 -8.63 -28.77
C LYS A 14 -24.51 -7.55 -28.62
N LYS A 15 -24.67 -6.43 -29.31
CA LYS A 15 -23.89 -5.21 -29.10
C LYS A 15 -24.05 -4.77 -27.64
N ALA A 16 -22.93 -4.61 -26.92
CA ALA A 16 -22.90 -3.95 -25.63
C ALA A 16 -23.46 -2.53 -25.77
N PRO A 17 -24.19 -2.00 -24.77
CA PRO A 17 -24.73 -0.65 -24.84
C PRO A 17 -23.59 0.36 -24.89
N ALA A 18 -23.63 1.25 -25.89
CA ALA A 18 -22.68 2.36 -26.02
C ALA A 18 -22.80 3.27 -24.77
N LYS A 19 -21.71 3.39 -24.01
CA LYS A 19 -21.60 4.38 -22.93
C LYS A 19 -21.75 5.78 -23.54
N ARG A 20 -22.63 6.59 -22.98
CA ARG A 20 -22.75 8.03 -23.30
C ARG A 20 -21.38 8.69 -23.02
N PRO A 21 -20.87 9.57 -23.88
CA PRO A 21 -19.67 10.36 -23.56
C PRO A 21 -20.02 11.25 -22.35
N GLY A 22 -19.45 10.94 -21.19
CA GLY A 22 -19.40 11.88 -20.07
C GLY A 22 -18.59 13.10 -20.48
N ALA A 23 -18.90 14.28 -19.93
CA ALA A 23 -18.08 15.47 -20.10
C ALA A 23 -16.61 15.09 -19.78
N ALA A 24 -15.67 15.49 -20.65
CA ALA A 24 -14.26 15.20 -20.45
C ALA A 24 -13.82 15.76 -19.10
N VAL A 25 -13.39 14.92 -18.19
CA VAL A 25 -12.76 15.34 -16.94
C VAL A 25 -11.44 15.96 -17.31
N THR A 26 -11.28 17.24 -17.02
CA THR A 26 -10.02 17.99 -17.25
C THR A 26 -9.21 18.12 -15.96
N ASP A 27 -9.75 17.67 -14.83
CA ASP A 27 -9.14 17.76 -13.50
C ASP A 27 -8.39 16.45 -13.16
N TYR A 28 -7.24 16.26 -13.81
CA TYR A 28 -6.32 15.15 -13.52
C TYR A 28 -4.88 15.55 -13.86
N HIS A 29 -3.90 14.83 -13.33
CA HIS A 29 -2.50 14.94 -13.74
C HIS A 29 -1.86 13.54 -13.75
N VAL A 30 -1.71 12.98 -14.93
CA VAL A 30 -1.13 11.65 -15.18
C VAL A 30 -0.02 11.74 -16.22
N LYS A 31 0.86 10.75 -16.27
CA LYS A 31 2.01 10.75 -17.17
C LYS A 31 1.63 10.84 -18.64
N ASP A 32 0.74 9.96 -19.07
CA ASP A 32 0.32 9.84 -20.46
C ASP A 32 -1.09 9.24 -20.53
N ILE A 33 -2.07 10.03 -20.89
CA ILE A 33 -3.47 9.62 -20.98
C ILE A 33 -3.70 8.59 -22.11
N SER A 34 -2.82 8.50 -23.10
CA SER A 34 -2.92 7.54 -24.21
C SER A 34 -2.76 6.08 -23.76
N LEU A 35 -2.23 5.84 -22.56
CA LEU A 35 -2.08 4.52 -21.96
C LEU A 35 -3.41 3.94 -21.43
N ALA A 36 -4.49 4.69 -21.46
CA ALA A 36 -5.76 4.32 -20.82
C ALA A 36 -6.39 3.03 -21.37
N GLU A 37 -6.27 2.77 -22.67
CA GLU A 37 -6.79 1.53 -23.27
C GLU A 37 -6.07 0.28 -22.73
N TRP A 38 -4.75 0.36 -22.58
CA TRP A 38 -3.98 -0.71 -21.96
C TRP A 38 -4.40 -0.91 -20.50
N GLY A 39 -4.43 0.17 -19.69
CA GLY A 39 -4.86 0.10 -18.31
C GLY A 39 -6.25 -0.50 -18.14
N ARG A 40 -7.19 -0.17 -19.01
CA ARG A 40 -8.55 -0.72 -18.98
C ARG A 40 -8.59 -2.24 -19.19
N LYS A 41 -7.73 -2.77 -20.05
CA LYS A 41 -7.63 -4.22 -20.26
C LYS A 41 -7.13 -4.94 -19.02
N GLU A 42 -6.10 -4.42 -18.37
CA GLU A 42 -5.55 -5.01 -17.14
C GLU A 42 -6.49 -4.87 -15.96
N ILE A 43 -7.20 -3.73 -15.82
CA ILE A 43 -8.23 -3.56 -14.78
C ILE A 43 -9.33 -4.62 -14.93
N ALA A 44 -9.78 -4.91 -16.14
CA ALA A 44 -10.79 -5.94 -16.39
C ALA A 44 -10.33 -7.36 -15.97
N ILE A 45 -9.04 -7.66 -16.13
CA ILE A 45 -8.46 -8.92 -15.62
C ILE A 45 -8.37 -8.90 -14.09
N ALA A 46 -7.93 -7.77 -13.51
CA ALA A 46 -7.85 -7.63 -12.05
C ALA A 46 -9.23 -7.77 -11.37
N GLU A 47 -10.30 -7.21 -11.95
CA GLU A 47 -11.67 -7.39 -11.45
C GLU A 47 -12.04 -8.88 -11.33
N HIS A 48 -11.64 -9.71 -12.30
CA HIS A 48 -11.86 -11.16 -12.24
C HIS A 48 -11.15 -11.81 -11.06
N GLU A 49 -9.97 -11.30 -10.67
CA GLU A 49 -9.15 -11.80 -9.57
C GLU A 49 -9.45 -11.14 -8.22
N MET A 50 -10.40 -10.19 -8.15
CA MET A 50 -10.75 -9.43 -6.94
C MET A 50 -12.18 -9.69 -6.46
N PRO A 51 -12.53 -10.93 -6.07
CA PRO A 51 -13.91 -11.36 -5.78
C PRO A 51 -14.54 -10.59 -4.62
N GLY A 52 -13.77 -10.17 -3.62
CA GLY A 52 -14.29 -9.42 -2.49
C GLY A 52 -14.86 -8.07 -2.90
N LEU A 53 -14.14 -7.29 -3.71
CA LEU A 53 -14.63 -6.02 -4.23
C LEU A 53 -15.82 -6.20 -5.17
N MET A 54 -15.80 -7.24 -6.02
CA MET A 54 -16.93 -7.54 -6.90
C MET A 54 -18.20 -7.90 -6.11
N ALA A 55 -18.06 -8.64 -5.01
CA ALA A 55 -19.16 -8.95 -4.11
C ALA A 55 -19.71 -7.69 -3.40
N VAL A 56 -18.82 -6.79 -2.97
CA VAL A 56 -19.22 -5.50 -2.39
C VAL A 56 -19.97 -4.64 -3.40
N ARG A 57 -19.50 -4.53 -4.66
CA ARG A 57 -20.25 -3.83 -5.74
C ARG A 57 -21.63 -4.44 -5.94
N LYS A 58 -21.72 -5.76 -5.99
CA LYS A 58 -23.01 -6.47 -6.14
C LYS A 58 -23.96 -6.19 -4.98
N LYS A 59 -23.45 -6.21 -3.73
CA LYS A 59 -24.26 -6.05 -2.52
C LYS A 59 -24.73 -4.61 -2.31
N PHE A 60 -23.85 -3.64 -2.46
CA PHE A 60 -24.10 -2.24 -2.08
C PHE A 60 -24.27 -1.28 -3.28
N GLY A 61 -23.76 -1.62 -4.46
CA GLY A 61 -23.86 -0.77 -5.65
C GLY A 61 -25.29 -0.32 -6.00
N PRO A 62 -26.32 -1.19 -5.94
CA PRO A 62 -27.70 -0.80 -6.23
C PRO A 62 -28.25 0.31 -5.33
N THR A 63 -27.80 0.38 -4.07
CA THR A 63 -28.28 1.36 -3.08
C THR A 63 -27.43 2.63 -3.01
N LYS A 64 -26.25 2.63 -3.62
CA LYS A 64 -25.29 3.75 -3.63
C LYS A 64 -25.11 4.41 -2.26
N PRO A 65 -24.67 3.67 -1.24
CA PRO A 65 -24.63 4.18 0.13
C PRO A 65 -23.69 5.37 0.34
N LEU A 66 -22.72 5.58 -0.57
CA LEU A 66 -21.77 6.71 -0.56
C LEU A 66 -22.17 7.81 -1.56
N ALA A 67 -23.44 7.91 -1.96
CA ALA A 67 -23.89 8.90 -2.95
C ALA A 67 -23.52 10.32 -2.54
N GLY A 68 -22.63 10.97 -3.34
CA GLY A 68 -22.17 12.34 -3.14
C GLY A 68 -21.14 12.53 -2.04
N VAL A 69 -20.64 11.46 -1.41
CA VAL A 69 -19.58 11.50 -0.42
C VAL A 69 -18.25 11.77 -1.08
N ARG A 70 -17.54 12.79 -0.61
CA ARG A 70 -16.19 13.13 -1.09
C ARG A 70 -15.16 12.23 -0.42
N VAL A 71 -14.54 11.35 -1.21
CA VAL A 71 -13.50 10.43 -0.76
C VAL A 71 -12.17 10.80 -1.41
N THR A 72 -11.17 11.12 -0.60
CA THR A 72 -9.79 11.20 -1.07
C THR A 72 -9.07 9.90 -0.77
N GLY A 73 -8.34 9.39 -1.75
CA GLY A 73 -7.38 8.32 -1.54
C GLY A 73 -5.94 8.79 -1.76
N SER A 74 -5.06 8.33 -0.88
CA SER A 74 -3.61 8.38 -1.02
C SER A 74 -3.08 6.97 -0.80
N LEU A 75 -3.03 6.21 -1.88
CA LEU A 75 -2.62 4.81 -1.90
C LEU A 75 -2.05 4.48 -3.28
N HIS A 76 -1.08 3.59 -3.35
CA HIS A 76 -0.36 3.24 -4.59
C HIS A 76 -1.30 3.15 -5.80
N MET A 77 -1.09 3.99 -6.83
CA MET A 77 -1.98 4.04 -8.00
C MET A 77 -1.69 2.89 -8.96
N THR A 78 -2.04 1.68 -8.54
CA THR A 78 -1.88 0.42 -9.29
C THR A 78 -3.18 0.01 -9.99
N ILE A 79 -3.10 -1.05 -10.79
CA ILE A 79 -4.28 -1.70 -11.41
C ILE A 79 -5.28 -2.15 -10.34
N GLN A 80 -4.82 -2.70 -9.21
CA GLN A 80 -5.67 -3.14 -8.12
C GLN A 80 -6.37 -1.96 -7.45
N THR A 81 -5.66 -0.86 -7.25
CA THR A 81 -6.22 0.38 -6.72
C THR A 81 -7.26 0.98 -7.68
N ALA A 82 -7.07 0.84 -8.99
CA ALA A 82 -8.09 1.23 -9.95
C ALA A 82 -9.43 0.49 -9.73
N VAL A 83 -9.38 -0.79 -9.38
CA VAL A 83 -10.58 -1.57 -9.02
C VAL A 83 -11.21 -1.06 -7.73
N LEU A 84 -10.43 -0.67 -6.71
CA LEU A 84 -10.93 -0.04 -5.48
C LEU A 84 -11.61 1.30 -5.78
N ILE A 85 -10.97 2.17 -6.55
CA ILE A 85 -11.54 3.47 -6.96
C ILE A 85 -12.88 3.29 -7.67
N GLU A 86 -12.95 2.37 -8.64
CA GLU A 86 -14.20 2.10 -9.35
C GLU A 86 -15.26 1.47 -8.45
N THR A 87 -14.85 0.70 -7.44
CA THR A 87 -15.76 0.18 -6.42
C THR A 87 -16.38 1.32 -5.61
N LEU A 88 -15.56 2.24 -5.08
CA LEU A 88 -16.07 3.41 -4.34
C LEU A 88 -17.01 4.26 -5.20
N LYS A 89 -16.69 4.45 -6.48
CA LYS A 89 -17.58 5.14 -7.44
C LYS A 89 -18.87 4.41 -7.70
N GLU A 90 -18.84 3.08 -7.85
CA GLU A 90 -20.06 2.28 -7.99
C GLU A 90 -20.96 2.40 -6.76
N LEU A 91 -20.37 2.55 -5.57
CA LEU A 91 -21.08 2.86 -4.33
C LEU A 91 -21.57 4.32 -4.25
N GLY A 92 -21.25 5.16 -5.22
CA GLY A 92 -21.76 6.54 -5.38
C GLY A 92 -20.81 7.64 -4.91
N ALA A 93 -19.60 7.34 -4.46
CA ALA A 93 -18.64 8.33 -3.98
C ALA A 93 -18.15 9.27 -5.10
N ASP A 94 -17.87 10.52 -4.73
CA ASP A 94 -17.05 11.47 -5.48
C ASP A 94 -15.60 11.28 -5.07
N VAL A 95 -14.79 10.69 -5.95
CA VAL A 95 -13.44 10.22 -5.62
C VAL A 95 -12.37 11.07 -6.27
N ARG A 96 -11.32 11.42 -5.50
CA ARG A 96 -10.07 12.03 -5.96
C ARG A 96 -8.91 11.20 -5.43
N TRP A 97 -7.86 11.00 -6.22
CA TRP A 97 -6.81 10.04 -5.87
C TRP A 97 -5.40 10.56 -6.17
N ALA A 98 -4.48 10.36 -5.22
CA ALA A 98 -3.04 10.48 -5.40
C ALA A 98 -2.35 9.15 -5.06
N SER A 99 -1.10 8.98 -5.47
CA SER A 99 -0.28 7.86 -4.99
C SER A 99 0.28 8.17 -3.60
N CYS A 100 0.70 7.15 -2.87
CA CYS A 100 1.41 7.28 -1.59
C CYS A 100 2.91 7.00 -1.71
N ASN A 101 3.45 6.92 -2.93
CA ASN A 101 4.87 6.69 -3.19
C ASN A 101 5.24 7.13 -4.61
N ILE A 102 6.37 7.81 -4.76
CA ILE A 102 6.84 8.40 -6.01
C ILE A 102 7.18 7.39 -7.12
N PHE A 103 7.37 6.11 -6.79
CA PHE A 103 7.76 5.06 -7.75
C PHE A 103 6.72 3.96 -7.96
N SER A 104 5.60 4.00 -7.23
CA SER A 104 4.65 2.89 -7.22
C SER A 104 3.53 2.99 -8.25
N THR A 105 3.29 4.16 -8.83
CA THR A 105 2.24 4.35 -9.82
C THR A 105 2.45 3.49 -11.06
N GLN A 106 1.39 2.85 -11.53
CA GLN A 106 1.29 2.25 -12.86
C GLN A 106 0.60 3.27 -13.77
N ASP A 107 1.36 3.91 -14.66
CA ASP A 107 0.89 5.05 -15.46
C ASP A 107 -0.34 4.71 -16.31
N HIS A 108 -0.44 3.48 -16.80
CA HIS A 108 -1.61 3.00 -17.55
C HIS A 108 -2.85 2.81 -16.66
N ALA A 109 -2.69 2.47 -15.38
CA ALA A 109 -3.80 2.43 -14.43
C ALA A 109 -4.32 3.84 -14.14
N ALA A 110 -3.42 4.79 -13.85
CA ALA A 110 -3.76 6.20 -13.64
C ALA A 110 -4.47 6.79 -14.85
N ALA A 111 -3.97 6.54 -16.06
CA ALA A 111 -4.57 6.98 -17.31
C ALA A 111 -5.99 6.43 -17.51
N ALA A 112 -6.20 5.13 -17.24
CA ALA A 112 -7.50 4.49 -17.42
C ALA A 112 -8.56 5.08 -16.48
N ILE A 113 -8.21 5.35 -15.22
CA ILE A 113 -9.11 5.93 -14.23
C ILE A 113 -9.38 7.40 -14.52
N ALA A 114 -8.38 8.17 -14.93
CA ALA A 114 -8.53 9.57 -15.36
C ALA A 114 -9.46 9.66 -16.59
N GLN A 115 -9.25 8.83 -17.62
CA GLN A 115 -10.09 8.79 -18.81
C GLN A 115 -11.54 8.37 -18.49
N ALA A 116 -11.76 7.52 -17.47
CA ALA A 116 -13.08 7.14 -16.99
C ALA A 116 -13.76 8.23 -16.16
N GLY A 117 -13.14 9.39 -15.99
CA GLY A 117 -13.74 10.56 -15.35
C GLY A 117 -13.54 10.64 -13.85
N THR A 118 -12.49 10.02 -13.30
CA THR A 118 -12.08 10.21 -11.90
C THR A 118 -10.83 11.08 -11.87
N PRO A 119 -10.81 12.17 -11.07
CA PRO A 119 -9.60 12.94 -10.83
C PRO A 119 -8.49 12.10 -10.22
N VAL A 120 -7.40 11.88 -10.97
CA VAL A 120 -6.19 11.18 -10.53
C VAL A 120 -4.99 12.08 -10.71
N PHE A 121 -4.14 12.14 -9.68
CA PHE A 121 -2.95 12.97 -9.61
C PHE A 121 -1.78 12.08 -9.23
N ALA A 122 -1.23 11.36 -10.20
CA ALA A 122 -0.14 10.41 -9.96
C ALA A 122 0.56 10.00 -11.25
N TRP A 123 1.90 9.85 -11.19
CA TRP A 123 2.69 9.17 -12.22
C TRP A 123 3.93 8.51 -11.60
N LYS A 124 4.53 7.57 -12.28
CA LYS A 124 5.76 6.93 -11.83
C LYS A 124 6.96 7.85 -12.06
N GLY A 125 7.70 8.13 -10.99
CA GLY A 125 8.90 8.97 -11.03
C GLY A 125 8.62 10.44 -10.74
N GLU A 126 7.63 10.73 -9.91
CA GLU A 126 7.41 12.06 -9.32
C GLU A 126 8.64 12.52 -8.52
N THR A 127 8.92 13.80 -8.49
CA THR A 127 9.77 14.40 -7.45
C THR A 127 8.99 14.50 -6.14
N LEU A 128 9.66 14.74 -5.03
CA LEU A 128 8.97 14.91 -3.73
C LEU A 128 8.08 16.17 -3.74
N GLU A 129 8.52 17.23 -4.40
CA GLU A 129 7.74 18.47 -4.56
C GLU A 129 6.46 18.20 -5.36
N GLU A 130 6.56 17.48 -6.48
CA GLU A 130 5.40 17.08 -7.29
C GLU A 130 4.45 16.19 -6.49
N TYR A 131 4.97 15.18 -5.80
CA TYR A 131 4.21 14.25 -4.97
C TYR A 131 3.33 14.97 -3.93
N TRP A 132 3.91 15.90 -3.16
CA TRP A 132 3.17 16.64 -2.13
C TRP A 132 2.20 17.67 -2.72
N ASP A 133 2.51 18.29 -3.86
CA ASP A 133 1.57 19.12 -4.60
C ASP A 133 0.38 18.33 -5.16
N LEU A 134 0.61 17.12 -5.65
CA LEU A 134 -0.43 16.23 -6.16
C LEU A 134 -1.32 15.72 -5.02
N THR A 135 -0.74 15.41 -3.87
CA THR A 135 -1.48 15.07 -2.65
C THR A 135 -2.41 16.23 -2.24
N LEU A 136 -1.92 17.47 -2.25
CA LEU A 136 -2.75 18.65 -2.00
C LEU A 136 -3.90 18.79 -3.01
N ARG A 137 -3.66 18.48 -4.28
CA ARG A 137 -4.73 18.48 -5.31
C ARG A 137 -5.77 17.40 -5.04
N ALA A 138 -5.36 16.22 -4.61
CA ALA A 138 -6.28 15.11 -4.30
C ALA A 138 -7.21 15.45 -3.14
N ILE A 139 -6.76 16.18 -2.13
CA ILE A 139 -7.60 16.61 -0.98
C ILE A 139 -8.44 17.87 -1.27
N SER A 140 -8.21 18.54 -2.40
CA SER A 140 -8.88 19.79 -2.75
C SER A 140 -10.02 19.54 -3.74
N PHE A 141 -11.26 19.49 -3.25
CA PHE A 141 -12.46 19.34 -4.07
C PHE A 141 -12.93 20.66 -4.61
N PRO A 142 -13.73 20.67 -5.70
CA PRO A 142 -14.35 21.89 -6.26
C PRO A 142 -15.12 22.67 -5.20
N GLY A 143 -15.07 24.01 -5.30
CA GLY A 143 -15.71 24.92 -4.36
C GLY A 143 -14.98 25.06 -3.02
N GLY A 144 -13.68 24.73 -2.96
CA GLY A 144 -12.84 24.88 -1.77
C GLY A 144 -13.14 23.87 -0.67
N LYS A 145 -13.86 22.78 -0.99
CA LYS A 145 -14.21 21.73 -0.05
C LYS A 145 -13.05 20.75 0.12
N GLY A 146 -12.98 20.09 1.27
CA GLY A 146 -12.11 18.93 1.51
C GLY A 146 -12.84 17.60 1.46
N PRO A 147 -12.14 16.48 1.74
CA PRO A 147 -12.76 15.15 1.83
C PRO A 147 -13.69 15.05 3.03
N GLU A 148 -14.67 14.16 2.93
CA GLU A 148 -15.46 13.70 4.08
C GLU A 148 -14.87 12.41 4.66
N LEU A 149 -14.32 11.57 3.81
CA LEU A 149 -13.60 10.34 4.18
C LEU A 149 -12.25 10.28 3.46
N VAL A 150 -11.30 9.61 4.09
CA VAL A 150 -9.95 9.40 3.55
C VAL A 150 -9.60 7.92 3.57
N VAL A 151 -9.06 7.42 2.46
CA VAL A 151 -8.34 6.14 2.37
C VAL A 151 -6.86 6.49 2.30
N ASP A 152 -6.10 6.15 3.32
CA ASP A 152 -4.69 6.52 3.44
C ASP A 152 -3.79 5.28 3.51
N ASP A 153 -2.56 5.44 3.05
CA ASP A 153 -1.52 4.41 3.09
C ASP A 153 -0.19 5.07 3.43
N GLY A 154 0.23 4.93 4.68
CA GLY A 154 1.37 5.64 5.26
C GLY A 154 0.97 6.91 6.02
N GLY A 155 -0.30 7.31 5.94
CA GLY A 155 -0.84 8.45 6.69
C GLY A 155 -0.42 9.81 6.14
N ASP A 156 -0.12 9.94 4.85
CA ASP A 156 0.41 11.19 4.28
C ASP A 156 -0.67 12.27 4.10
N VAL A 157 -1.86 11.93 3.63
CA VAL A 157 -3.01 12.86 3.62
C VAL A 157 -3.37 13.26 5.04
N THR A 158 -3.42 12.29 5.94
CA THR A 158 -3.70 12.53 7.36
C THR A 158 -2.68 13.48 7.98
N LEU A 159 -1.38 13.26 7.74
CA LEU A 159 -0.29 14.12 8.21
C LEU A 159 -0.43 15.53 7.66
N LEU A 160 -0.66 15.67 6.36
CA LEU A 160 -0.72 16.95 5.68
C LEU A 160 -1.87 17.82 6.22
N ILE A 161 -3.07 17.26 6.37
CA ILE A 161 -4.22 17.96 6.95
C ILE A 161 -3.96 18.34 8.41
N HIS A 162 -3.42 17.42 9.24
CA HIS A 162 -3.13 17.71 10.65
C HIS A 162 -2.10 18.82 10.78
N LYS A 163 -0.97 18.73 10.06
CA LYS A 163 0.11 19.75 10.11
C LYS A 163 -0.33 21.10 9.57
N GLY A 164 -1.15 21.10 8.53
CA GLY A 164 -1.74 22.32 8.01
C GLY A 164 -2.66 23.01 9.01
N CYS A 165 -3.54 22.25 9.65
CA CYS A 165 -4.40 22.79 10.73
C CYS A 165 -3.57 23.26 11.94
N GLU A 166 -2.55 22.50 12.37
CA GLU A 166 -1.66 22.89 13.45
C GLU A 166 -0.95 24.23 13.14
N LEU A 167 -0.52 24.43 11.90
CA LEU A 167 0.09 25.70 11.46
C LEU A 167 -0.90 26.87 11.56
N GLU A 168 -2.13 26.69 11.11
CA GLU A 168 -3.19 27.72 11.23
C GLU A 168 -3.63 28.01 12.68
N GLU A 169 -3.39 27.05 13.58
CA GLU A 169 -3.60 27.15 15.03
C GLU A 169 -2.39 27.76 15.78
N GLY A 170 -1.32 28.13 15.05
CA GLY A 170 -0.15 28.81 15.60
C GLY A 170 1.05 27.91 15.93
N SER A 171 1.09 26.68 15.42
CA SER A 171 2.25 25.81 15.58
C SER A 171 3.48 26.34 14.83
N ASP A 172 4.63 26.34 15.47
CA ASP A 172 5.91 26.79 14.91
C ASP A 172 6.70 25.66 14.22
N TRP A 173 6.13 24.45 14.10
CA TRP A 173 6.82 23.27 13.56
C TRP A 173 7.44 23.53 12.17
N VAL A 174 6.78 24.27 11.29
CA VAL A 174 7.29 24.55 9.95
C VAL A 174 8.57 25.39 9.94
N HIS A 175 8.92 26.04 11.05
CA HIS A 175 10.13 26.84 11.22
C HIS A 175 11.26 26.11 11.96
N THR A 176 11.01 24.89 12.47
CA THR A 176 12.05 24.07 13.10
C THR A 176 12.97 23.42 12.05
N PRO A 177 14.20 23.04 12.40
CA PRO A 177 15.07 22.26 11.52
C PRO A 177 14.38 20.98 11.04
N SER A 178 14.64 20.58 9.80
CA SER A 178 14.05 19.36 9.21
C SER A 178 14.99 18.16 9.39
N GLY A 179 14.41 17.01 9.72
CA GLY A 179 15.15 15.75 9.88
C GLY A 179 15.46 15.05 8.54
N SER A 180 14.73 15.42 7.47
CA SER A 180 14.90 14.85 6.14
C SER A 180 14.57 15.87 5.05
N HIS A 181 14.98 15.57 3.80
CA HIS A 181 14.60 16.38 2.65
C HIS A 181 13.07 16.42 2.45
N GLU A 182 12.40 15.28 2.59
CA GLU A 182 10.95 15.19 2.47
C GLU A 182 10.22 16.04 3.52
N GLU A 183 10.66 16.01 4.78
CA GLU A 183 10.11 16.90 5.82
C GLU A 183 10.28 18.39 5.45
N GLN A 184 11.39 18.77 4.82
CA GLN A 184 11.60 20.12 4.35
C GLN A 184 10.61 20.49 3.25
N VAL A 185 10.37 19.60 2.28
CA VAL A 185 9.39 19.81 1.19
C VAL A 185 7.98 19.99 1.77
N ILE A 186 7.57 19.17 2.73
CA ILE A 186 6.27 19.32 3.42
C ILE A 186 6.16 20.68 4.09
N LYS A 187 7.18 21.10 4.84
CA LYS A 187 7.21 22.41 5.53
C LYS A 187 7.10 23.57 4.54
N ASP A 188 7.78 23.48 3.43
CA ASP A 188 7.77 24.53 2.40
C ASP A 188 6.42 24.60 1.68
N LEU A 189 5.80 23.46 1.39
CA LEU A 189 4.42 23.40 0.90
C LEU A 189 3.44 24.07 1.88
N LEU A 190 3.50 23.70 3.16
CA LEU A 190 2.62 24.23 4.20
C LEU A 190 2.76 25.75 4.34
N LYS A 191 4.00 26.28 4.35
CA LYS A 191 4.28 27.72 4.40
C LYS A 191 3.73 28.45 3.17
N ARG A 192 3.93 27.88 1.97
CA ARG A 192 3.43 28.45 0.72
C ARG A 192 1.91 28.56 0.74
N VAL A 193 1.23 27.43 1.04
CA VAL A 193 -0.24 27.37 1.08
C VAL A 193 -0.80 28.30 2.14
N HIS A 194 -0.23 28.35 3.34
CA HIS A 194 -0.70 29.24 4.42
C HIS A 194 -0.55 30.73 4.05
N LYS A 195 0.50 31.09 3.31
CA LYS A 195 0.68 32.47 2.81
C LYS A 195 -0.36 32.84 1.76
N GLU A 196 -0.72 31.91 0.87
CA GLU A 196 -1.70 32.13 -0.20
C GLU A 196 -3.14 32.09 0.30
N GLU A 197 -3.47 31.11 1.13
CA GLU A 197 -4.79 30.84 1.69
C GLU A 197 -4.71 30.54 3.20
N PRO A 198 -4.69 31.55 4.10
CA PRO A 198 -4.44 31.35 5.55
C PRO A 198 -5.43 30.48 6.30
N LYS A 199 -6.54 30.07 5.70
CA LYS A 199 -7.58 29.20 6.26
C LYS A 199 -7.83 27.96 5.41
N LYS A 200 -6.89 27.60 4.52
CA LYS A 200 -7.03 26.46 3.61
C LYS A 200 -7.26 25.15 4.35
N TRP A 201 -6.40 24.86 5.33
CA TRP A 201 -6.36 23.57 6.00
C TRP A 201 -7.57 23.33 6.89
N THR A 202 -7.95 24.32 7.70
CA THR A 202 -9.17 24.24 8.51
C THR A 202 -10.43 24.17 7.66
N THR A 203 -10.42 24.80 6.47
CA THR A 203 -11.52 24.69 5.50
C THR A 203 -11.60 23.29 4.91
N LEU A 204 -10.48 22.68 4.50
CA LEU A 204 -10.41 21.31 3.99
C LEU A 204 -10.83 20.29 5.06
N ALA A 205 -10.42 20.50 6.30
CA ALA A 205 -10.74 19.60 7.42
C ALA A 205 -12.19 19.73 7.94
N LYS A 206 -12.94 20.74 7.53
CA LYS A 206 -14.25 21.09 8.09
C LYS A 206 -15.24 19.92 8.07
N ASP A 207 -15.33 19.23 6.95
CA ASP A 207 -16.29 18.15 6.73
C ASP A 207 -15.67 16.75 6.94
N TRP A 208 -14.39 16.68 7.27
CA TRP A 208 -13.67 15.41 7.43
C TRP A 208 -14.21 14.60 8.60
N ARG A 209 -14.65 13.38 8.33
CA ARG A 209 -15.35 12.50 9.28
C ARG A 209 -14.49 11.34 9.77
N GLY A 210 -13.55 10.87 8.94
CA GLY A 210 -12.72 9.74 9.33
C GLY A 210 -11.72 9.33 8.25
N VAL A 211 -10.81 8.44 8.66
CA VAL A 211 -9.76 7.86 7.82
C VAL A 211 -9.68 6.36 8.04
N SER A 212 -9.39 5.60 6.99
CA SER A 212 -8.95 4.21 7.08
C SER A 212 -7.51 4.11 6.59
N GLU A 213 -6.66 3.40 7.36
CA GLU A 213 -5.22 3.32 7.14
C GLU A 213 -4.82 1.90 6.76
N GLU A 214 -4.07 1.80 5.65
CA GLU A 214 -3.67 0.54 5.03
C GLU A 214 -2.43 -0.08 5.68
N THR A 215 -1.45 0.71 6.11
CA THR A 215 -0.12 0.19 6.43
C THR A 215 0.33 0.42 7.87
N THR A 216 1.20 -0.45 8.35
CA THR A 216 1.76 -0.41 9.72
C THR A 216 2.32 0.96 10.10
N THR A 217 3.03 1.61 9.18
CA THR A 217 3.68 2.90 9.47
C THR A 217 2.67 4.03 9.63
N GLY A 218 1.61 4.07 8.80
CA GLY A 218 0.52 5.02 8.96
C GLY A 218 -0.27 4.78 10.25
N VAL A 219 -0.52 3.51 10.59
CA VAL A 219 -1.13 3.14 11.88
C VAL A 219 -0.31 3.63 13.07
N HIS A 220 1.02 3.50 13.01
CA HIS A 220 1.91 4.03 14.04
C HIS A 220 1.79 5.56 14.18
N ARG A 221 1.72 6.29 13.06
CA ARG A 221 1.45 7.74 13.07
C ARG A 221 0.10 8.07 13.72
N LEU A 222 -0.95 7.32 13.42
CA LEU A 222 -2.27 7.51 14.04
C LEU A 222 -2.24 7.32 15.56
N TYR A 223 -1.57 6.28 16.07
CA TYR A 223 -1.40 6.07 17.49
C TYR A 223 -0.58 7.19 18.15
N GLN A 224 0.50 7.65 17.51
CA GLN A 224 1.25 8.80 18.03
C GLN A 224 0.42 10.08 18.10
N MET A 225 -0.45 10.32 17.09
CA MET A 225 -1.39 11.46 17.14
C MET A 225 -2.42 11.31 18.25
N LEU A 226 -2.91 10.08 18.47
CA LEU A 226 -3.86 9.76 19.54
C LEU A 226 -3.23 10.00 20.92
N GLU A 227 -2.03 9.47 21.18
CA GLU A 227 -1.30 9.63 22.43
C GLU A 227 -1.02 11.09 22.79
N LYS A 228 -0.75 11.91 21.76
CA LYS A 228 -0.54 13.36 21.89
C LYS A 228 -1.85 14.15 21.96
N GLY A 229 -3.02 13.49 21.93
CA GLY A 229 -4.34 14.14 21.93
C GLY A 229 -4.61 15.01 20.70
N LYS A 230 -3.93 14.73 19.58
CA LYS A 230 -3.98 15.54 18.34
C LYS A 230 -4.79 14.92 17.23
N LEU A 231 -5.19 13.66 17.32
CA LEU A 231 -6.01 13.00 16.32
C LEU A 231 -7.34 13.74 16.12
N ARG A 232 -7.63 14.19 14.90
CA ARG A 232 -8.78 15.06 14.62
C ARG A 232 -10.06 14.33 14.30
N VAL A 233 -9.97 13.10 13.83
CA VAL A 233 -11.10 12.26 13.41
C VAL A 233 -10.91 10.83 13.90
N PRO A 234 -11.98 10.00 14.00
CA PRO A 234 -11.83 8.56 14.19
C PRO A 234 -11.04 7.97 13.01
N ALA A 235 -10.20 7.00 13.32
CA ALA A 235 -9.38 6.28 12.35
C ALA A 235 -9.64 4.78 12.44
N ILE A 236 -9.76 4.09 11.32
CA ILE A 236 -9.82 2.61 11.28
C ILE A 236 -8.47 2.08 10.83
N ASN A 237 -7.85 1.30 11.69
CA ASN A 237 -6.65 0.52 11.39
C ASN A 237 -7.04 -0.72 10.60
N VAL A 238 -6.96 -0.64 9.29
CA VAL A 238 -7.22 -1.77 8.37
C VAL A 238 -6.03 -2.72 8.35
N ASN A 239 -4.80 -2.22 8.56
CA ASN A 239 -3.59 -3.06 8.57
C ASN A 239 -3.70 -4.25 9.55
N ASP A 240 -4.31 -4.05 10.72
CA ASP A 240 -4.40 -5.08 11.75
C ASP A 240 -5.65 -5.97 11.63
N SER A 241 -6.50 -5.76 10.64
CA SER A 241 -7.47 -6.78 10.21
C SER A 241 -6.71 -8.04 9.81
N VAL A 242 -7.13 -9.21 10.31
CA VAL A 242 -6.41 -10.48 10.05
C VAL A 242 -6.37 -10.80 8.56
N THR A 243 -7.49 -10.56 7.86
CA THR A 243 -7.60 -10.73 6.41
C THR A 243 -6.79 -9.71 5.61
N LYS A 244 -6.17 -8.71 6.27
CA LYS A 244 -5.17 -7.83 5.68
C LYS A 244 -3.76 -8.27 6.09
N SER A 245 -3.41 -8.22 7.38
CA SER A 245 -2.03 -8.43 7.84
C SER A 245 -1.49 -9.83 7.55
N LYS A 246 -2.32 -10.87 7.70
CA LYS A 246 -1.91 -12.27 7.46
C LYS A 246 -2.02 -12.70 5.98
N PHE A 247 -2.53 -11.84 5.12
CA PHE A 247 -2.68 -12.09 3.68
C PHE A 247 -1.79 -11.15 2.86
N ASP A 248 -2.04 -9.86 2.90
CA ASP A 248 -1.29 -8.85 2.17
C ASP A 248 0.19 -8.83 2.59
N ASN A 249 0.46 -8.56 3.86
CA ASN A 249 1.84 -8.44 4.34
C ASN A 249 2.63 -9.75 4.20
N LEU A 250 1.96 -10.90 4.34
CA LEU A 250 2.60 -12.21 4.24
C LEU A 250 2.63 -12.74 2.80
N TYR A 251 1.47 -13.03 2.22
CA TYR A 251 1.39 -13.65 0.88
C TYR A 251 1.71 -12.66 -0.23
N GLY A 252 1.34 -11.39 -0.07
CA GLY A 252 1.70 -10.35 -1.02
C GLY A 252 3.21 -10.18 -1.14
N CYS A 253 3.93 -10.11 -0.03
CA CYS A 253 5.40 -10.04 -0.04
C CYS A 253 6.03 -11.33 -0.57
N ARG A 254 5.42 -12.50 -0.27
CA ARG A 254 5.91 -13.79 -0.79
C ARG A 254 5.89 -13.84 -2.31
N GLU A 255 4.88 -13.30 -2.94
CA GLU A 255 4.78 -13.24 -4.42
C GLU A 255 5.64 -12.12 -4.99
N SER A 256 5.53 -10.90 -4.45
CA SER A 256 6.05 -9.68 -5.09
C SER A 256 7.54 -9.45 -4.88
N LEU A 257 8.17 -10.01 -3.81
CA LEU A 257 9.61 -9.83 -3.57
C LEU A 257 10.44 -10.43 -4.70
N ALA A 258 10.21 -11.70 -5.02
CA ALA A 258 10.96 -12.37 -6.08
C ALA A 258 10.70 -11.75 -7.45
N ASP A 259 9.46 -11.30 -7.72
CA ASP A 259 9.11 -10.59 -8.95
C ASP A 259 9.93 -9.30 -9.08
N GLY A 260 9.99 -8.48 -8.03
CA GLY A 260 10.79 -7.26 -8.01
C GLY A 260 12.29 -7.50 -8.20
N LEU A 261 12.85 -8.46 -7.48
CA LEU A 261 14.27 -8.83 -7.61
C LEU A 261 14.62 -9.28 -9.03
N LYS A 262 13.81 -10.15 -9.61
CA LYS A 262 14.06 -10.72 -10.94
C LYS A 262 13.90 -9.68 -12.04
N ARG A 263 12.87 -8.85 -11.99
CA ARG A 263 12.68 -7.76 -12.97
C ARG A 263 13.77 -6.70 -12.88
N ALA A 264 14.22 -6.36 -11.65
CA ALA A 264 15.30 -5.39 -11.47
C ALA A 264 16.63 -5.92 -11.96
N THR A 265 17.03 -7.12 -11.51
CA THR A 265 18.43 -7.55 -11.57
C THR A 265 18.70 -8.68 -12.55
N ASP A 266 17.66 -9.45 -12.93
CA ASP A 266 17.78 -10.68 -13.72
C ASP A 266 18.75 -11.72 -13.12
N VAL A 267 19.04 -11.64 -11.81
CA VAL A 267 19.94 -12.57 -11.13
C VAL A 267 19.23 -13.87 -10.76
N MET A 268 19.96 -14.96 -10.78
CA MET A 268 19.52 -16.23 -10.24
C MET A 268 19.51 -16.16 -8.70
N ILE A 269 18.35 -16.42 -8.08
CA ILE A 269 18.19 -16.40 -6.63
C ILE A 269 18.70 -17.69 -6.00
N ALA A 270 18.51 -18.84 -6.66
CA ALA A 270 18.94 -20.14 -6.16
C ALA A 270 20.43 -20.17 -5.84
N GLY A 271 20.78 -20.75 -4.70
CA GLY A 271 22.16 -20.90 -4.22
C GLY A 271 22.77 -19.66 -3.57
N LYS A 272 22.14 -18.48 -3.71
CA LYS A 272 22.60 -17.25 -3.02
C LYS A 272 22.32 -17.30 -1.54
N VAL A 273 23.12 -16.60 -0.76
CA VAL A 273 22.85 -16.28 0.64
C VAL A 273 22.04 -15.00 0.71
N ALA A 274 20.86 -15.06 1.30
CA ALA A 274 19.97 -13.92 1.43
C ALA A 274 19.71 -13.61 2.91
N CYS A 275 19.99 -12.39 3.33
CA CYS A 275 19.70 -11.87 4.65
C CYS A 275 18.36 -11.11 4.61
N VAL A 276 17.39 -11.55 5.40
CA VAL A 276 16.12 -10.85 5.61
C VAL A 276 16.16 -10.20 6.99
N CYS A 277 16.13 -8.88 7.02
CA CYS A 277 16.16 -8.10 8.26
C CYS A 277 14.71 -7.90 8.74
N GLY A 278 14.33 -8.62 9.80
CA GLY A 278 12.99 -8.68 10.36
C GLY A 278 12.23 -9.97 10.01
N TYR A 279 11.39 -10.47 10.95
CA TYR A 279 10.56 -11.66 10.75
C TYR A 279 9.12 -11.46 11.24
N GLY A 280 8.60 -10.22 11.12
CA GLY A 280 7.17 -9.93 11.15
C GLY A 280 6.47 -10.50 9.91
N ASP A 281 5.21 -10.16 9.65
CA ASP A 281 4.47 -10.74 8.52
C ASP A 281 5.15 -10.48 7.16
N VAL A 282 5.67 -9.28 6.94
CA VAL A 282 6.46 -8.93 5.73
C VAL A 282 7.75 -9.76 5.64
N GLY A 283 8.48 -9.89 6.75
CA GLY A 283 9.71 -10.70 6.83
C GLY A 283 9.46 -12.17 6.59
N LYS A 284 8.39 -12.75 7.15
CA LYS A 284 7.95 -14.14 6.91
C LYS A 284 7.67 -14.39 5.44
N GLY A 285 6.89 -13.50 4.81
CA GLY A 285 6.61 -13.59 3.38
C GLY A 285 7.89 -13.51 2.54
N SER A 286 8.76 -12.56 2.85
CA SER A 286 10.04 -12.35 2.16
C SER A 286 10.99 -13.55 2.30
N ALA A 287 11.14 -14.09 3.50
CA ALA A 287 11.95 -15.28 3.74
C ALA A 287 11.43 -16.51 3.00
N HIS A 288 10.10 -16.72 3.01
CA HIS A 288 9.45 -17.79 2.26
C HIS A 288 9.65 -17.64 0.74
N SER A 289 9.54 -16.41 0.20
CA SER A 289 9.80 -16.11 -1.21
C SER A 289 11.19 -16.57 -1.62
N LEU A 290 12.22 -16.10 -0.92
CA LEU A 290 13.62 -16.41 -1.24
C LEU A 290 13.94 -17.89 -1.06
N LYS A 291 13.44 -18.53 0.03
CA LYS A 291 13.59 -19.97 0.27
C LYS A 291 12.93 -20.80 -0.84
N GLY A 292 11.74 -20.38 -1.29
CA GLY A 292 11.01 -21.02 -2.38
C GLY A 292 11.77 -21.01 -3.71
N PHE A 293 12.58 -19.99 -3.96
CA PHE A 293 13.49 -19.91 -5.11
C PHE A 293 14.87 -20.57 -4.87
N GLY A 294 15.07 -21.23 -3.74
CA GLY A 294 16.29 -21.98 -3.45
C GLY A 294 17.46 -21.15 -2.88
N ALA A 295 17.18 -19.97 -2.33
CA ALA A 295 18.17 -19.22 -1.56
C ALA A 295 18.43 -19.87 -0.19
N ARG A 296 19.65 -19.67 0.34
CA ARG A 296 19.99 -19.93 1.73
C ARG A 296 19.62 -18.70 2.54
N VAL A 297 18.50 -18.75 3.22
CA VAL A 297 17.94 -17.58 3.91
C VAL A 297 18.43 -17.53 5.35
N ILE A 298 18.91 -16.35 5.74
CA ILE A 298 19.30 -15.97 7.09
C ILE A 298 18.38 -14.83 7.54
N VAL A 299 17.97 -14.84 8.79
CA VAL A 299 17.05 -13.85 9.36
C VAL A 299 17.76 -13.08 10.48
N THR A 300 17.58 -11.77 10.53
CA THR A 300 17.88 -10.97 11.71
C THR A 300 16.60 -10.51 12.36
N GLU A 301 16.50 -10.55 13.70
CA GLU A 301 15.26 -10.23 14.42
C GLU A 301 15.56 -9.73 15.83
N ILE A 302 14.75 -8.79 16.33
CA ILE A 302 14.83 -8.24 17.68
C ILE A 302 13.81 -8.85 18.63
N ASP A 303 12.65 -9.30 18.09
CA ASP A 303 11.59 -9.93 18.87
C ASP A 303 11.93 -11.42 19.10
N PRO A 304 12.11 -11.86 20.36
CA PRO A 304 12.45 -13.23 20.65
C PRO A 304 11.38 -14.25 20.19
N ILE A 305 10.11 -13.86 20.10
CA ILE A 305 9.03 -14.73 19.61
C ILE A 305 9.17 -14.96 18.11
N ASN A 306 9.34 -13.89 17.34
CA ASN A 306 9.56 -13.99 15.90
C ASN A 306 10.88 -14.70 15.56
N ALA A 307 11.96 -14.43 16.33
CA ALA A 307 13.23 -15.12 16.18
C ALA A 307 13.10 -16.63 16.42
N LEU A 308 12.35 -17.03 17.45
CA LEU A 308 12.08 -18.45 17.73
C LEU A 308 11.25 -19.08 16.61
N GLN A 309 10.23 -18.37 16.09
CA GLN A 309 9.46 -18.88 14.94
C GLN A 309 10.36 -19.06 13.71
N ALA A 310 11.22 -18.11 13.39
CA ALA A 310 12.16 -18.23 12.27
C ALA A 310 13.07 -19.46 12.43
N ALA A 311 13.59 -19.70 13.64
CA ALA A 311 14.42 -20.87 13.93
C ALA A 311 13.64 -22.18 13.77
N MET A 312 12.36 -22.24 14.21
CA MET A 312 11.50 -23.42 14.03
C MET A 312 11.16 -23.69 12.55
N GLU A 313 11.07 -22.64 11.73
CA GLU A 313 10.91 -22.74 10.27
C GLU A 313 12.21 -23.15 9.54
N GLY A 314 13.30 -23.36 10.28
CA GLY A 314 14.57 -23.84 9.77
C GLY A 314 15.45 -22.77 9.16
N TYR A 315 15.27 -21.50 9.53
CA TYR A 315 16.18 -20.40 9.17
C TYR A 315 17.31 -20.29 10.20
N GLN A 316 18.49 -19.91 9.73
CA GLN A 316 19.53 -19.40 10.61
C GLN A 316 19.08 -18.01 11.10
N VAL A 317 19.09 -17.80 12.41
CA VAL A 317 18.80 -16.49 13.01
C VAL A 317 20.08 -15.98 13.67
N THR A 318 20.52 -14.78 13.28
CA THR A 318 21.75 -14.18 13.79
C THR A 318 21.73 -12.65 13.64
N THR A 319 22.83 -11.96 13.89
CA THR A 319 22.95 -10.52 13.72
C THR A 319 23.44 -10.15 12.31
N LEU A 320 23.19 -8.89 11.89
CA LEU A 320 23.66 -8.39 10.61
C LEU A 320 25.18 -8.44 10.51
N ASP A 321 25.90 -8.10 11.59
CA ASP A 321 27.37 -8.07 11.62
C ASP A 321 27.99 -9.44 11.28
N GLU A 322 27.34 -10.55 11.65
CA GLU A 322 27.84 -11.91 11.37
C GLU A 322 27.69 -12.33 9.91
N VAL A 323 26.79 -11.68 9.15
CA VAL A 323 26.46 -12.08 7.78
C VAL A 323 26.76 -11.03 6.73
N VAL A 324 27.05 -9.81 7.13
CA VAL A 324 27.22 -8.65 6.23
C VAL A 324 28.29 -8.87 5.17
N GLU A 325 29.37 -9.58 5.48
CA GLU A 325 30.45 -9.90 4.54
C GLU A 325 30.16 -11.14 3.67
N THR A 326 29.14 -11.92 4.00
CA THR A 326 28.90 -13.24 3.37
C THR A 326 27.62 -13.31 2.56
N ALA A 327 26.59 -12.50 2.85
CA ALA A 327 25.34 -12.49 2.13
C ALA A 327 25.45 -11.80 0.75
N ASP A 328 24.67 -12.29 -0.20
CA ASP A 328 24.60 -11.79 -1.58
C ASP A 328 23.42 -10.84 -1.77
N ILE A 329 22.36 -11.02 -0.97
CA ILE A 329 21.11 -10.25 -1.05
C ILE A 329 20.72 -9.83 0.36
N PHE A 330 20.36 -8.56 0.53
CA PHE A 330 19.86 -7.99 1.79
C PHE A 330 18.49 -7.38 1.54
N ILE A 331 17.50 -7.80 2.35
CA ILE A 331 16.12 -7.31 2.27
C ILE A 331 15.70 -6.78 3.64
N THR A 332 15.37 -5.48 3.73
CA THR A 332 14.82 -4.89 4.95
C THR A 332 13.30 -4.97 4.96
N THR A 333 12.73 -5.26 6.14
CA THR A 333 11.29 -5.58 6.32
C THR A 333 10.75 -5.12 7.68
N THR A 334 11.43 -4.19 8.36
CA THR A 334 11.21 -3.94 9.79
C THR A 334 10.29 -2.76 10.08
N GLY A 335 10.14 -1.81 9.13
CA GLY A 335 9.48 -0.53 9.39
C GLY A 335 10.27 0.40 10.33
N ASN A 336 11.52 0.04 10.67
CA ASN A 336 12.41 0.85 11.50
C ASN A 336 13.28 1.78 10.63
N LYS A 337 14.32 2.38 11.18
CA LYS A 337 15.26 3.23 10.45
C LYS A 337 16.68 2.71 10.59
N ASP A 338 17.52 3.03 9.60
CA ASP A 338 18.97 2.75 9.61
C ASP A 338 19.30 1.29 9.97
N VAL A 339 18.47 0.35 9.49
CA VAL A 339 18.67 -1.10 9.70
C VAL A 339 19.92 -1.57 8.96
N ILE A 340 20.18 -0.99 7.79
CA ILE A 340 21.43 -1.15 7.03
C ILE A 340 22.07 0.23 6.92
N THR A 341 23.20 0.41 7.62
CA THR A 341 23.94 1.67 7.62
C THR A 341 24.95 1.75 6.47
N LEU A 342 25.49 2.96 6.20
CA LEU A 342 26.58 3.12 5.24
C LEU A 342 27.81 2.26 5.63
N ALA A 343 28.10 2.10 6.93
CA ALA A 343 29.20 1.27 7.40
C ALA A 343 28.99 -0.22 7.07
N ASP A 344 27.74 -0.69 7.14
CA ASP A 344 27.40 -2.06 6.75
C ASP A 344 27.52 -2.26 5.24
N MET A 345 27.03 -1.31 4.45
CA MET A 345 27.17 -1.34 2.98
C MET A 345 28.61 -1.43 2.53
N GLN A 346 29.51 -0.74 3.23
CA GLN A 346 30.96 -0.80 2.97
C GLN A 346 31.59 -2.16 3.30
N LYS A 347 31.01 -2.97 4.21
CA LYS A 347 31.49 -4.32 4.54
C LYS A 347 30.95 -5.40 3.58
N MET A 348 29.80 -5.16 2.93
CA MET A 348 29.13 -6.14 2.05
C MET A 348 30.06 -6.69 0.95
N LYS A 349 29.71 -7.84 0.39
CA LYS A 349 30.37 -8.37 -0.81
C LYS A 349 30.30 -7.38 -1.97
N ASP A 350 31.27 -7.47 -2.88
CA ASP A 350 31.13 -6.81 -4.19
C ASP A 350 29.88 -7.29 -4.91
N LYS A 351 29.12 -6.33 -5.47
CA LYS A 351 27.82 -6.55 -6.13
C LYS A 351 26.73 -7.16 -5.25
N ALA A 352 26.81 -7.00 -3.92
CA ALA A 352 25.70 -7.35 -3.06
C ALA A 352 24.46 -6.51 -3.41
N ILE A 353 23.28 -7.16 -3.44
CA ILE A 353 22.01 -6.51 -3.73
C ILE A 353 21.39 -6.06 -2.41
N VAL A 354 21.02 -4.79 -2.33
CA VAL A 354 20.40 -4.18 -1.15
C VAL A 354 19.04 -3.63 -1.57
N ALA A 355 17.99 -4.08 -0.91
CA ALA A 355 16.62 -3.68 -1.22
C ALA A 355 15.75 -3.60 0.02
N ASN A 356 14.72 -2.76 -0.04
CA ASN A 356 13.72 -2.59 0.99
C ASN A 356 12.34 -3.01 0.45
N ILE A 357 11.56 -3.70 1.28
CA ILE A 357 10.15 -4.01 1.01
C ILE A 357 9.23 -3.45 2.12
N GLY A 358 9.79 -2.71 3.09
CA GLY A 358 9.07 -1.88 4.04
C GLY A 358 8.50 -0.62 3.37
N HIS A 359 7.51 0.00 3.99
CA HIS A 359 6.76 1.10 3.36
C HIS A 359 7.62 2.34 3.07
N PHE A 360 8.48 2.76 3.99
CA PHE A 360 9.34 3.94 3.84
C PHE A 360 10.77 3.60 3.44
N ASP A 361 11.48 4.62 2.97
CA ASP A 361 12.85 4.56 2.47
C ASP A 361 13.94 4.76 3.55
N ASN A 362 13.57 4.72 4.81
CA ASN A 362 14.47 5.00 5.92
C ASN A 362 15.15 3.77 6.56
N GLU A 363 14.81 2.56 6.12
CA GLU A 363 15.45 1.34 6.62
C GLU A 363 16.89 1.16 6.12
N ILE A 364 17.18 1.71 4.95
CA ILE A 364 18.53 1.74 4.35
C ILE A 364 19.04 3.18 4.41
N ASP A 365 20.24 3.40 4.93
CA ASP A 365 20.87 4.71 5.10
C ASP A 365 21.27 5.34 3.75
N MET A 366 20.28 5.62 2.91
CA MET A 366 20.47 6.28 1.62
C MET A 366 21.00 7.70 1.78
N HIS A 367 20.66 8.38 2.88
CA HIS A 367 21.08 9.73 3.14
C HIS A 367 22.62 9.88 3.20
N ASN A 368 23.27 9.03 3.99
CA ASN A 368 24.75 9.05 4.06
C ASN A 368 25.39 8.48 2.81
N LEU A 369 24.74 7.53 2.12
CA LEU A 369 25.22 7.03 0.83
C LEU A 369 25.23 8.15 -0.23
N TYR A 370 24.19 8.96 -0.34
CA TYR A 370 24.13 10.12 -1.25
C TYR A 370 25.11 11.23 -0.84
N LYS A 371 25.28 11.48 0.45
CA LYS A 371 26.36 12.38 0.93
C LYS A 371 27.75 11.89 0.50
N GLY A 372 27.95 10.58 0.46
CA GLY A 372 29.17 9.98 -0.07
C GLY A 372 29.37 10.30 -1.56
N VAL A 373 28.28 10.28 -2.34
CA VAL A 373 28.30 10.65 -3.76
C VAL A 373 28.61 12.13 -3.93
N GLU A 374 27.97 13.01 -3.19
CA GLU A 374 28.20 14.47 -3.22
C GLU A 374 29.66 14.82 -2.89
N LYS A 375 30.29 14.07 -1.96
CA LYS A 375 31.70 14.25 -1.56
C LYS A 375 32.70 13.58 -2.51
N GLY A 376 32.24 12.85 -3.54
CA GLY A 376 33.09 12.09 -4.45
C GLY A 376 33.75 10.85 -3.82
N ALA A 377 33.30 10.40 -2.63
CA ALA A 377 33.77 9.18 -1.99
C ALA A 377 33.03 7.92 -2.45
N VAL A 378 31.89 8.09 -3.09
CA VAL A 378 31.06 7.05 -3.70
C VAL A 378 30.65 7.52 -5.09
N LYS A 379 30.69 6.64 -6.08
CA LYS A 379 30.19 6.91 -7.43
C LYS A 379 28.87 6.19 -7.63
N ARG A 380 27.79 6.91 -7.98
CA ARG A 380 26.53 6.33 -8.41
C ARG A 380 26.55 6.10 -9.92
N ILE A 381 26.13 4.90 -10.34
CA ILE A 381 25.94 4.53 -11.73
C ILE A 381 24.51 4.02 -11.87
N ASN A 382 23.66 4.73 -12.60
CA ASN A 382 22.34 4.23 -12.90
C ASN A 382 22.44 3.15 -13.99
N ILE A 383 22.03 1.92 -13.66
CA ILE A 383 22.01 0.79 -14.59
C ILE A 383 20.76 0.84 -15.47
N LYS A 384 19.62 1.06 -14.85
CA LYS A 384 18.30 1.29 -15.45
C LYS A 384 17.37 1.90 -14.41
N PRO A 385 16.17 2.36 -14.75
CA PRO A 385 15.24 2.91 -13.77
C PRO A 385 15.08 1.97 -12.55
N GLN A 386 15.19 2.53 -11.35
CA GLN A 386 15.06 1.83 -10.06
C GLN A 386 16.18 0.80 -9.77
N TYR A 387 17.32 0.87 -10.45
CA TYR A 387 18.44 -0.03 -10.26
C TYR A 387 19.76 0.72 -10.41
N ASP A 388 20.41 1.00 -9.27
CA ASP A 388 21.63 1.77 -9.18
C ASP A 388 22.79 0.94 -8.61
N GLU A 389 23.97 1.17 -9.14
CA GLU A 389 25.23 0.69 -8.59
C GLU A 389 25.93 1.84 -7.85
N PHE A 390 26.37 1.58 -6.62
CA PHE A 390 27.18 2.50 -5.82
C PHE A 390 28.56 1.92 -5.62
N VAL A 391 29.55 2.56 -6.26
CA VAL A 391 30.96 2.15 -6.23
C VAL A 391 31.67 2.94 -5.14
N PHE A 392 32.26 2.23 -4.17
CA PHE A 392 33.06 2.81 -3.12
C PHE A 392 34.49 3.04 -3.60
N GLU A 393 34.92 4.30 -3.68
CA GLU A 393 36.29 4.66 -4.04
C GLU A 393 37.20 4.44 -2.83
N THR A 394 37.85 3.28 -2.79
CA THR A 394 38.78 2.94 -1.68
C THR A 394 40.22 3.30 -1.96
N GLY A 395 40.53 3.85 -3.15
CA GLY A 395 41.92 4.15 -3.54
C GLY A 395 42.84 2.91 -3.64
N LYS A 396 42.24 1.70 -3.56
CA LYS A 396 42.93 0.42 -3.68
C LYS A 396 42.60 -0.26 -5.00
N LYS A 397 43.44 -1.20 -5.44
CA LYS A 397 43.36 -1.91 -6.72
C LYS A 397 42.05 -2.71 -7.00
N SER A 398 41.13 -2.79 -6.06
CA SER A 398 39.79 -3.40 -6.26
C SER A 398 38.72 -2.41 -5.83
N GLU A 399 38.07 -1.80 -6.78
CA GLU A 399 36.83 -1.08 -6.55
C GLU A 399 35.76 -2.08 -6.09
N LYS A 400 35.05 -1.75 -5.00
CA LYS A 400 33.94 -2.53 -4.46
C LYS A 400 32.67 -1.77 -4.65
N SER A 401 31.59 -2.44 -5.02
CA SER A 401 30.29 -1.80 -5.21
C SER A 401 29.13 -2.62 -4.64
N ILE A 402 28.02 -1.98 -4.43
CA ILE A 402 26.73 -2.58 -4.09
C ILE A 402 25.67 -2.17 -5.12
N LEU A 403 24.62 -2.95 -5.18
CA LEU A 403 23.47 -2.75 -6.09
C LEU A 403 22.24 -2.40 -5.25
N VAL A 404 21.73 -1.18 -5.38
CA VAL A 404 20.58 -0.71 -4.59
C VAL A 404 19.35 -0.65 -5.49
N LEU A 405 18.24 -1.22 -5.02
CA LEU A 405 16.96 -1.23 -5.74
C LEU A 405 16.04 -0.12 -5.23
N ALA A 406 15.31 0.50 -6.16
CA ALA A 406 14.28 1.50 -5.92
C ALA A 406 14.74 2.63 -4.97
N GLU A 407 16.04 2.97 -4.99
CA GLU A 407 16.63 4.01 -4.14
C GLU A 407 16.34 3.79 -2.63
N GLY A 408 16.28 2.53 -2.19
CA GLY A 408 15.92 2.15 -0.82
C GLY A 408 14.43 2.19 -0.49
N ARG A 409 13.58 2.55 -1.45
CA ARG A 409 12.12 2.53 -1.32
C ARG A 409 11.54 1.13 -1.60
N LEU A 410 10.23 0.97 -1.55
CA LEU A 410 9.49 -0.27 -1.86
C LEU A 410 9.91 -0.86 -3.21
N MET A 411 10.78 -1.89 -3.19
CA MET A 411 11.34 -2.47 -4.40
C MET A 411 10.32 -3.28 -5.21
N ASN A 412 9.33 -3.90 -4.57
CA ASN A 412 8.30 -4.70 -5.24
C ASN A 412 7.36 -3.84 -6.12
N LEU A 413 7.12 -2.59 -5.73
CA LEU A 413 6.36 -1.61 -6.52
C LEU A 413 7.27 -0.77 -7.42
N GLY A 414 8.43 -0.36 -6.93
CA GLY A 414 9.40 0.41 -7.70
C GLY A 414 9.93 -0.36 -8.90
N CYS A 415 10.34 -1.61 -8.70
CA CYS A 415 10.94 -2.46 -9.73
C CYS A 415 9.96 -3.38 -10.46
N ALA A 416 8.74 -3.59 -9.91
CA ALA A 416 7.72 -4.46 -10.48
C ALA A 416 6.33 -3.85 -10.35
N THR A 417 5.32 -4.67 -10.10
CA THR A 417 3.89 -4.28 -10.09
C THR A 417 3.22 -4.41 -8.72
N GLY A 418 4.00 -4.78 -7.69
CA GLY A 418 3.50 -4.95 -6.33
C GLY A 418 2.76 -6.26 -6.11
N HIS A 419 1.85 -6.25 -5.15
CA HIS A 419 1.11 -7.44 -4.73
C HIS A 419 0.05 -7.87 -5.75
N PRO A 420 -0.22 -9.19 -5.89
CA PRO A 420 -1.20 -9.71 -6.85
C PRO A 420 -2.64 -9.32 -6.49
N SER A 421 -3.49 -9.28 -7.51
CA SER A 421 -4.88 -8.80 -7.40
C SER A 421 -5.70 -9.54 -6.36
N PHE A 422 -5.57 -10.86 -6.24
CA PHE A 422 -6.33 -11.66 -5.27
C PHE A 422 -6.02 -11.26 -3.83
N VAL A 423 -4.74 -11.03 -3.51
CA VAL A 423 -4.32 -10.57 -2.18
C VAL A 423 -4.85 -9.16 -1.90
N MET A 424 -4.71 -8.24 -2.87
CA MET A 424 -5.20 -6.88 -2.71
C MET A 424 -6.73 -6.80 -2.66
N SER A 425 -7.44 -7.78 -3.21
CA SER A 425 -8.89 -7.90 -3.01
C SER A 425 -9.25 -7.99 -1.53
N SER A 426 -8.51 -8.74 -0.75
CA SER A 426 -8.73 -8.87 0.69
C SER A 426 -8.54 -7.53 1.43
N SER A 427 -7.40 -6.87 1.20
CA SER A 427 -7.10 -5.56 1.78
C SER A 427 -8.13 -4.49 1.39
N PHE A 428 -8.43 -4.39 0.10
CA PHE A 428 -9.32 -3.35 -0.40
C PHE A 428 -10.80 -3.59 -0.09
N THR A 429 -11.19 -4.85 0.15
CA THR A 429 -12.50 -5.16 0.71
C THR A 429 -12.61 -4.63 2.14
N ASN A 430 -11.57 -4.81 2.98
CA ASN A 430 -11.50 -4.22 4.31
C ASN A 430 -11.55 -2.68 4.25
N GLN A 431 -10.82 -2.04 3.33
CA GLN A 431 -10.87 -0.58 3.14
C GLN A 431 -12.29 -0.12 2.79
N THR A 432 -12.93 -0.78 1.83
CA THR A 432 -14.28 -0.41 1.41
C THR A 432 -15.30 -0.58 2.54
N ILE A 433 -15.19 -1.68 3.30
CA ILE A 433 -16.05 -1.92 4.48
C ILE A 433 -15.80 -0.85 5.53
N ALA A 434 -14.55 -0.46 5.80
CA ALA A 434 -14.20 0.60 6.75
C ALA A 434 -14.84 1.95 6.37
N GLN A 435 -14.78 2.33 5.09
CA GLN A 435 -15.40 3.55 4.58
C GLN A 435 -16.93 3.51 4.73
N LEU A 436 -17.56 2.39 4.39
CA LEU A 436 -19.00 2.19 4.54
C LEU A 436 -19.43 2.26 6.01
N ASP A 437 -18.69 1.61 6.88
CA ASP A 437 -19.00 1.49 8.30
C ASP A 437 -18.97 2.85 9.00
N MET A 438 -17.90 3.62 8.79
CA MET A 438 -17.81 5.01 9.28
C MET A 438 -18.94 5.87 8.71
N TRP A 439 -19.20 5.77 7.40
CA TRP A 439 -20.22 6.61 6.77
C TRP A 439 -21.63 6.27 7.26
N PHE A 440 -21.94 5.00 7.50
CA PHE A 440 -23.22 4.59 8.08
C PHE A 440 -23.41 5.20 9.47
N TYR A 441 -22.37 5.16 10.32
CA TYR A 441 -22.43 5.79 11.64
C TYR A 441 -22.77 7.28 11.56
N PHE A 442 -22.03 8.04 10.73
CA PHE A 442 -22.25 9.50 10.61
C PHE A 442 -23.57 9.88 9.98
N ASN A 443 -24.22 8.98 9.28
CA ASN A 443 -25.59 9.16 8.74
C ASN A 443 -26.70 8.53 9.59
N GLY A 444 -26.41 8.16 10.83
CA GLY A 444 -27.39 7.59 11.74
C GLY A 444 -27.93 6.23 11.31
N LYS A 445 -27.19 5.51 10.43
CA LYS A 445 -27.53 4.15 10.01
C LYS A 445 -26.82 3.13 10.90
N PRO A 446 -27.37 1.92 11.05
CA PRO A 446 -26.64 0.82 11.71
C PRO A 446 -25.33 0.53 10.99
N THR A 447 -24.22 0.47 11.73
CA THR A 447 -22.90 0.09 11.22
C THR A 447 -22.84 -1.41 10.93
N LEU A 448 -22.00 -1.83 10.00
CA LEU A 448 -21.75 -3.25 9.70
C LEU A 448 -21.06 -3.96 10.87
N SER A 449 -20.17 -3.22 11.54
CA SER A 449 -19.42 -3.69 12.71
C SER A 449 -20.25 -3.75 13.99
N GLY A 450 -21.30 -2.93 14.10
CA GLY A 450 -21.98 -2.62 15.37
C GLY A 450 -21.25 -1.57 16.21
N MET A 451 -20.14 -1.00 15.72
CA MET A 451 -19.31 -0.03 16.43
C MET A 451 -19.88 1.38 16.30
N LYS A 452 -19.47 2.25 17.25
CA LYS A 452 -19.73 3.69 17.23
C LYS A 452 -18.43 4.44 17.06
N TYR A 453 -18.41 5.41 16.16
CA TYR A 453 -17.24 6.25 15.85
C TYR A 453 -17.39 7.64 16.48
N ASP A 454 -17.81 7.68 17.74
CA ASP A 454 -18.10 8.89 18.54
C ASP A 454 -16.83 9.48 19.21
N GLN A 455 -15.72 8.78 19.16
CA GLN A 455 -14.45 9.20 19.75
C GLN A 455 -13.36 9.30 18.68
N LYS A 456 -12.49 10.28 18.83
CA LYS A 456 -11.29 10.44 18.02
C LYS A 456 -10.22 9.45 18.49
N LYS A 457 -10.34 8.21 18.10
CA LYS A 457 -9.40 7.11 18.43
C LYS A 457 -9.16 6.21 17.25
N VAL A 458 -8.22 5.28 17.39
CA VAL A 458 -7.93 4.24 16.39
C VAL A 458 -8.80 3.02 16.71
N TYR A 459 -9.58 2.60 15.75
CA TYR A 459 -10.48 1.44 15.79
C TYR A 459 -9.90 0.29 14.95
N ILE A 460 -10.23 -0.93 15.32
CA ILE A 460 -9.95 -2.15 14.54
C ILE A 460 -11.29 -2.79 14.21
N LEU A 461 -11.47 -3.23 12.97
CA LEU A 461 -12.69 -3.92 12.56
C LEU A 461 -12.86 -5.23 13.33
N PRO A 462 -14.08 -5.58 13.80
CA PRO A 462 -14.31 -6.77 14.60
C PRO A 462 -14.14 -8.05 13.78
N LYS A 463 -13.84 -9.15 14.44
CA LYS A 463 -13.58 -10.46 13.83
C LYS A 463 -14.70 -10.92 12.88
N LYS A 464 -15.94 -10.57 13.17
CA LYS A 464 -17.08 -10.84 12.30
C LYS A 464 -16.88 -10.31 10.88
N LEU A 465 -16.33 -9.11 10.73
CA LEU A 465 -16.06 -8.52 9.41
C LEU A 465 -14.83 -9.15 8.74
N ASP A 466 -13.79 -9.49 9.51
CA ASP A 466 -12.67 -10.28 9.01
C ASP A 466 -13.15 -11.61 8.39
N GLU A 467 -14.03 -12.34 9.08
CA GLU A 467 -14.60 -13.59 8.58
C GLU A 467 -15.48 -13.36 7.34
N GLU A 468 -16.24 -12.27 7.28
CA GLU A 468 -17.04 -11.93 6.09
C GLU A 468 -16.12 -11.68 4.88
N VAL A 469 -15.05 -10.90 5.05
CA VAL A 469 -14.04 -10.69 3.99
C VAL A 469 -13.47 -12.02 3.52
N ALA A 470 -13.05 -12.90 4.44
CA ALA A 470 -12.54 -14.21 4.07
C ALA A 470 -13.58 -15.03 3.28
N ARG A 471 -14.84 -15.09 3.73
CA ARG A 471 -15.92 -15.83 3.04
C ARG A 471 -16.13 -15.36 1.60
N LEU A 472 -16.06 -14.05 1.33
CA LEU A 472 -16.19 -13.49 -0.02
C LEU A 472 -15.12 -13.99 -1.00
N HIS A 473 -13.99 -14.49 -0.51
CA HIS A 473 -12.89 -15.00 -1.32
C HIS A 473 -12.91 -16.53 -1.50
N LEU A 474 -13.56 -17.26 -0.57
CA LEU A 474 -13.54 -18.72 -0.57
C LEU A 474 -14.24 -19.35 -1.79
N GLU A 475 -15.33 -18.75 -2.25
CA GLU A 475 -16.07 -19.23 -3.43
C GLU A 475 -15.19 -19.27 -4.68
N LYS A 476 -14.40 -18.21 -4.92
CA LYS A 476 -13.45 -18.10 -6.04
C LYS A 476 -12.42 -19.24 -6.02
N LEU A 477 -12.01 -19.68 -4.83
CA LEU A 477 -11.06 -20.76 -4.62
C LEU A 477 -11.69 -22.15 -4.62
N GLY A 478 -13.03 -22.24 -4.74
CA GLY A 478 -13.75 -23.52 -4.66
C GLY A 478 -13.72 -24.16 -3.26
N VAL A 479 -13.43 -23.38 -2.22
CA VAL A 479 -13.34 -23.88 -0.84
C VAL A 479 -14.73 -24.09 -0.26
N LYS A 480 -14.91 -25.22 0.41
CA LYS A 480 -16.14 -25.58 1.14
C LYS A 480 -15.81 -25.67 2.63
N LEU A 481 -16.48 -24.85 3.43
CA LEU A 481 -16.32 -24.87 4.88
C LEU A 481 -17.15 -26.01 5.49
N THR A 482 -16.61 -26.60 6.55
CA THR A 482 -17.38 -27.48 7.44
C THR A 482 -18.36 -26.62 8.25
N THR A 483 -19.63 -27.05 8.34
CA THR A 483 -20.64 -26.41 9.19
C THR A 483 -20.66 -27.12 10.55
N LEU A 484 -20.64 -26.34 11.64
CA LEU A 484 -20.80 -26.87 12.99
C LEU A 484 -22.24 -27.34 13.20
N ARG A 485 -22.38 -28.48 13.90
CA ARG A 485 -23.67 -28.85 14.51
C ARG A 485 -23.87 -28.03 15.80
N ASP A 486 -25.11 -27.89 16.23
CA ASP A 486 -25.47 -27.15 17.45
C ASP A 486 -24.73 -27.66 18.71
N ASP A 487 -24.59 -28.98 18.84
CA ASP A 487 -23.86 -29.61 19.94
C ASP A 487 -22.34 -29.28 19.91
N GLN A 488 -21.73 -29.19 18.72
CA GLN A 488 -20.34 -28.82 18.57
C GLN A 488 -20.13 -27.31 18.84
N ALA A 489 -21.02 -26.47 18.35
CA ALA A 489 -20.98 -25.02 18.59
C ALA A 489 -21.13 -24.72 20.10
N ALA A 490 -22.07 -25.37 20.75
CA ALA A 490 -22.28 -25.25 22.20
C ALA A 490 -21.07 -25.73 23.01
N TYR A 491 -20.44 -26.84 22.58
CA TYR A 491 -19.26 -27.41 23.28
C TYR A 491 -18.06 -26.45 23.27
N ILE A 492 -17.80 -25.77 22.13
CA ILE A 492 -16.69 -24.81 22.04
C ILE A 492 -17.09 -23.36 22.33
N GLY A 493 -18.37 -23.10 22.63
CA GLY A 493 -18.85 -21.79 23.07
C GLY A 493 -18.87 -20.72 21.98
N VAL A 494 -19.12 -21.09 20.72
CA VAL A 494 -19.23 -20.16 19.60
C VAL A 494 -20.57 -20.33 18.88
N PRO A 495 -21.07 -19.29 18.18
CA PRO A 495 -22.22 -19.46 17.28
C PRO A 495 -21.92 -20.38 16.10
N VAL A 496 -22.92 -21.10 15.58
CA VAL A 496 -22.78 -21.97 14.38
C VAL A 496 -22.22 -21.19 13.18
N GLU A 497 -22.64 -19.96 13.02
CA GLU A 497 -22.25 -19.08 11.89
C GLU A 497 -20.99 -18.20 12.17
N GLY A 498 -20.39 -18.34 13.37
CA GLY A 498 -19.28 -17.49 13.80
C GLY A 498 -19.74 -16.17 14.47
N PRO A 499 -18.81 -15.32 14.87
CA PRO A 499 -17.37 -15.45 14.69
C PRO A 499 -16.79 -16.62 15.51
N PHE A 500 -15.84 -17.34 14.91
CA PHE A 500 -15.27 -18.56 15.52
C PHE A 500 -14.12 -18.26 16.48
N LYS A 501 -13.61 -17.02 16.49
CA LYS A 501 -12.55 -16.54 17.38
C LYS A 501 -12.93 -15.19 17.98
N PRO A 502 -12.48 -14.89 19.22
CA PRO A 502 -12.68 -13.58 19.82
C PRO A 502 -11.89 -12.48 19.10
N ASP A 503 -12.29 -11.22 19.25
CA ASP A 503 -11.71 -10.09 18.53
C ASP A 503 -10.20 -9.92 18.76
N HIS A 504 -9.70 -10.26 19.95
CA HIS A 504 -8.27 -10.17 20.27
C HIS A 504 -7.40 -11.29 19.67
N TYR A 505 -8.01 -12.34 19.12
CA TYR A 505 -7.24 -13.46 18.53
C TYR A 505 -6.52 -13.02 17.25
N ARG A 506 -5.22 -13.32 17.16
CA ARG A 506 -4.38 -13.12 15.98
C ARG A 506 -3.90 -14.48 15.47
N TYR A 507 -4.24 -14.82 14.22
CA TYR A 507 -3.90 -16.07 13.55
C TYR A 507 -2.39 -16.23 13.33
#